data_f8845c3d45562d430e8b24f206bbd9ee
#
_entry.id   f8845c3d45562d430e8b24f206bbd9ee
#
_cell.length_a   1.000
_cell.length_b   1.000
_cell.length_c   1.000
_cell.angle_alpha   90.00
_cell.angle_beta   90.00
_cell.angle_gamma   90.00
#
_symmetry.space_group_name_H-M   'P 1'
#
loop_
_entity.id
_entity.type
_entity.pdbx_description
1 polymer ?
#
loop_
_entity_poly.entity_id
_entity_poly.type
_entity_poly.pdbx_seq_one_letter_code
_entity_poly.pdbx_strand_id
1 'polypeptide(L)'
;MSEASQTCRRCGDVVSAGATQCSRCGLRVAAGGHSADEAPASIFLDTIQLPGDSTADARQTCIRPALAVLFRVAVGPSADYYAPRFLRYEKAGRAAPGWNWPSFWLPSVWAFYRKLWLAGLAFALLPVIGAFAFGALAMRIDHASVPWLVGAVVAIWLLPGIIPALVANSLLYRQVRRMVARAEASTGSAAQVVTLIARRSPTSLAAGLLLGGGALVLAGNIAAPSVRGAWLEHEVRTKVTAALASVQPLQQQVEDSWNRVRAVPLKLDVDALRVKAAAAFFDEVSFRPANGRLRLGLGESIPELFGHSILLAPAVDPLQHIHWMCIPVDIPEKYLPKECSSK
;
A
#
# COMPACT_ATOMS: atom_id res chain seq x y z
N MET A 1 -10.25 -24.94 65.45
CA MET A 1 -9.51 -23.74 65.03
C MET A 1 -9.50 -23.78 63.50
N SER A 2 -10.43 -23.05 62.87
CA SER A 2 -10.51 -23.00 61.40
C SER A 2 -9.51 -21.96 60.87
N GLU A 3 -8.49 -22.42 60.17
CA GLU A 3 -7.55 -21.54 59.46
C GLU A 3 -8.31 -20.75 58.40
N ALA A 4 -8.37 -19.45 58.57
CA ALA A 4 -9.02 -18.54 57.63
C ALA A 4 -8.20 -18.49 56.31
N SER A 5 -8.64 -19.26 55.31
CA SER A 5 -8.11 -19.19 53.96
C SER A 5 -8.56 -17.88 53.31
N GLN A 6 -7.65 -17.17 52.67
CA GLN A 6 -7.94 -15.94 51.89
C GLN A 6 -7.90 -16.21 50.41
N THR A 7 -8.81 -15.59 49.66
CA THR A 7 -8.79 -15.64 48.19
C THR A 7 -7.87 -14.53 47.63
N CYS A 8 -7.02 -14.90 46.72
CA CYS A 8 -6.13 -13.95 46.07
C CYS A 8 -6.94 -12.96 45.21
N ARG A 9 -6.83 -11.67 45.50
CA ARG A 9 -7.52 -10.59 44.77
C ARG A 9 -7.11 -10.51 43.29
N ARG A 10 -6.00 -11.15 42.92
CA ARG A 10 -5.48 -11.11 41.55
C ARG A 10 -5.99 -12.27 40.68
N CYS A 11 -6.09 -13.47 41.23
CA CYS A 11 -6.39 -14.67 40.45
C CYS A 11 -7.52 -15.52 41.04
N GLY A 12 -8.12 -15.11 42.16
CA GLY A 12 -9.18 -15.86 42.82
C GLY A 12 -8.75 -17.16 43.49
N ASP A 13 -7.46 -17.48 43.52
CA ASP A 13 -6.95 -18.71 44.10
C ASP A 13 -6.92 -18.62 45.65
N VAL A 14 -7.12 -19.76 46.30
CA VAL A 14 -7.07 -19.83 47.77
C VAL A 14 -5.61 -19.72 48.24
N VAL A 15 -5.35 -18.73 49.06
CA VAL A 15 -4.03 -18.50 49.65
C VAL A 15 -4.06 -18.93 51.11
N SER A 16 -3.14 -19.79 51.53
CA SER A 16 -3.03 -20.25 52.90
C SER A 16 -2.77 -19.09 53.86
N ALA A 17 -3.32 -19.16 55.05
CA ALA A 17 -3.11 -18.16 56.09
C ALA A 17 -1.60 -18.00 56.40
N GLY A 18 -1.13 -16.73 56.30
CA GLY A 18 0.31 -16.40 56.52
C GLY A 18 1.19 -16.41 55.30
N ALA A 19 0.70 -16.77 54.12
CA ALA A 19 1.51 -16.67 52.91
C ALA A 19 1.69 -15.18 52.48
N THR A 20 2.92 -14.77 52.27
CA THR A 20 3.27 -13.41 51.86
C THR A 20 3.10 -13.19 50.33
N GLN A 21 2.93 -14.27 49.58
CA GLN A 21 2.68 -14.24 48.13
C GLN A 21 1.74 -15.34 47.71
N CYS A 22 0.89 -15.05 46.71
CA CYS A 22 0.07 -16.05 46.06
C CYS A 22 0.96 -17.00 45.25
N SER A 23 0.89 -18.31 45.52
CA SER A 23 1.64 -19.34 44.82
C SER A 23 1.39 -19.40 43.31
N ARG A 24 0.17 -18.96 42.90
CA ARG A 24 -0.26 -19.07 41.51
C ARG A 24 0.06 -17.84 40.68
N CYS A 25 0.05 -16.62 41.24
CA CYS A 25 0.24 -15.39 40.44
C CYS A 25 1.32 -14.46 40.95
N GLY A 26 2.03 -14.81 42.03
CA GLY A 26 3.12 -14.04 42.63
C GLY A 26 2.72 -12.72 43.28
N LEU A 27 1.40 -12.43 43.45
CA LEU A 27 0.94 -11.22 44.09
C LEU A 27 1.29 -11.28 45.61
N ARG A 28 1.95 -10.23 46.12
CA ARG A 28 2.14 -10.09 47.57
C ARG A 28 0.79 -9.92 48.27
N VAL A 29 0.50 -10.76 49.23
CA VAL A 29 -0.71 -10.72 50.04
C VAL A 29 -0.30 -10.11 51.39
N ALA A 30 -0.93 -8.98 51.77
CA ALA A 30 -0.68 -8.37 53.05
C ALA A 30 -1.23 -9.30 54.16
N ALA A 31 -0.38 -9.61 55.12
CA ALA A 31 -0.82 -10.29 56.35
C ALA A 31 -1.62 -9.30 57.22
N GLY A 32 -2.92 -9.42 57.20
CA GLY A 32 -3.78 -8.59 58.05
C GLY A 32 -5.18 -8.40 57.40
N GLY A 33 -6.18 -8.97 58.07
CA GLY A 33 -7.56 -8.75 57.68
C GLY A 33 -7.98 -7.29 57.84
N HIS A 34 -8.70 -6.77 56.85
CA HIS A 34 -9.50 -5.53 56.93
C HIS A 34 -10.71 -5.68 56.10
N SER A 35 -11.76 -5.70 56.82
CA SER A 35 -12.76 -4.65 57.11
C SER A 35 -13.64 -4.35 55.92
N ALA A 36 -14.86 -4.82 56.14
CA ALA A 36 -16.04 -4.48 55.38
C ALA A 36 -16.23 -2.96 55.37
N ASP A 37 -15.84 -2.32 54.32
CA ASP A 37 -16.33 -1.02 53.85
C ASP A 37 -15.83 -0.73 52.44
N GLU A 38 -16.34 -1.48 51.51
CA GLU A 38 -16.29 -1.09 50.10
C GLU A 38 -17.23 -2.00 49.27
N ALA A 39 -18.49 -1.73 49.31
CA ALA A 39 -19.40 -1.96 48.22
C ALA A 39 -19.49 -0.64 47.45
N PRO A 40 -19.50 -0.60 46.12
CA PRO A 40 -20.09 -1.57 45.22
C PRO A 40 -19.26 -1.80 43.92
N ALA A 41 -18.21 -2.56 43.98
CA ALA A 41 -17.53 -3.01 42.75
C ALA A 41 -18.11 -4.36 42.24
N SER A 42 -18.90 -5.04 43.05
CA SER A 42 -19.45 -6.36 42.73
C SER A 42 -20.59 -6.34 41.71
N ILE A 43 -21.32 -5.24 41.58
CA ILE A 43 -22.48 -5.16 40.68
C ILE A 43 -22.07 -5.14 39.18
N PHE A 44 -20.88 -4.72 38.88
CA PHE A 44 -20.39 -4.69 37.48
C PHE A 44 -19.75 -6.00 37.00
N LEU A 45 -19.39 -6.89 37.91
CA LEU A 45 -18.68 -8.14 37.58
C LEU A 45 -19.63 -9.32 37.28
N ASP A 46 -20.85 -9.30 37.82
CA ASP A 46 -21.80 -10.40 37.64
C ASP A 46 -22.56 -10.38 36.31
N THR A 47 -22.48 -9.30 35.56
CA THR A 47 -23.25 -9.16 34.31
C THR A 47 -22.44 -9.50 33.05
N ILE A 48 -21.15 -9.87 33.16
CA ILE A 48 -20.36 -10.32 32.01
C ILE A 48 -20.28 -11.84 32.03
N GLN A 49 -21.39 -12.51 31.69
CA GLN A 49 -21.34 -13.89 31.26
C GLN A 49 -20.63 -13.97 29.92
N LEU A 50 -19.40 -14.43 29.94
CA LEU A 50 -18.73 -14.91 28.72
C LEU A 50 -19.43 -16.20 28.29
N PRO A 51 -19.77 -16.38 26.99
CA PRO A 51 -20.31 -17.64 26.50
C PRO A 51 -19.37 -18.77 26.89
N GLY A 52 -19.91 -19.77 27.57
CA GLY A 52 -19.16 -20.86 28.14
C GLY A 52 -18.46 -21.70 27.07
N ASP A 53 -17.18 -21.93 27.28
CA ASP A 53 -16.50 -23.08 26.75
C ASP A 53 -16.02 -23.90 27.97
N SER A 54 -16.84 -24.91 28.30
CA SER A 54 -16.59 -25.87 29.35
C SER A 54 -15.77 -27.03 28.79
N THR A 55 -14.48 -26.85 28.70
CA THR A 55 -13.55 -28.00 28.74
C THR A 55 -12.25 -27.53 29.42
N ALA A 56 -12.06 -28.09 30.58
CA ALA A 56 -10.95 -27.86 31.47
C ALA A 56 -9.62 -28.28 30.83
N ASP A 57 -8.77 -27.32 30.54
CA ASP A 57 -7.34 -27.58 30.41
C ASP A 57 -6.59 -26.78 31.48
N ALA A 58 -5.88 -27.49 32.37
CA ALA A 58 -5.32 -27.03 33.63
C ALA A 58 -4.14 -26.06 33.50
N ARG A 59 -4.02 -25.33 32.41
CA ARG A 59 -3.16 -24.16 32.22
C ARG A 59 -3.95 -22.89 31.95
N GLN A 60 -5.06 -22.71 32.66
CA GLN A 60 -5.75 -21.43 32.64
C GLN A 60 -4.84 -20.38 33.29
N THR A 61 -4.06 -19.68 32.47
CA THR A 61 -3.56 -18.37 32.84
C THR A 61 -4.76 -17.54 33.28
N CYS A 62 -4.86 -17.21 34.57
CA CYS A 62 -5.94 -16.42 35.13
C CYS A 62 -6.02 -15.08 34.41
N ILE A 63 -6.88 -14.99 33.40
CA ILE A 63 -7.19 -13.71 32.77
C ILE A 63 -8.04 -12.98 33.80
N ARG A 64 -7.47 -11.90 34.32
CA ARG A 64 -8.20 -11.05 35.25
C ARG A 64 -9.47 -10.58 34.54
N PRO A 65 -10.69 -10.76 35.08
CA PRO A 65 -11.90 -10.14 34.57
C PRO A 65 -11.72 -8.63 34.40
N ALA A 66 -10.97 -7.99 35.31
CA ALA A 66 -10.59 -6.59 35.25
C ALA A 66 -9.79 -6.23 34.00
N LEU A 67 -8.94 -7.13 33.46
CA LEU A 67 -8.15 -6.85 32.27
C LEU A 67 -9.01 -6.69 31.00
N ALA A 68 -10.10 -7.45 30.91
CA ALA A 68 -11.03 -7.31 29.80
C ALA A 68 -11.73 -5.94 29.81
N VAL A 69 -12.12 -5.45 30.99
CA VAL A 69 -12.67 -4.10 31.16
C VAL A 69 -11.65 -3.05 30.84
N LEU A 70 -10.41 -3.19 31.34
CA LEU A 70 -9.31 -2.25 31.06
C LEU A 70 -9.02 -2.16 29.57
N PHE A 71 -9.00 -3.29 28.85
CA PHE A 71 -8.82 -3.28 27.39
C PHE A 71 -9.99 -2.58 26.66
N ARG A 72 -11.23 -2.80 27.08
CA ARG A 72 -12.38 -2.12 26.49
C ARG A 72 -12.29 -0.60 26.67
N VAL A 73 -11.99 -0.14 27.88
CA VAL A 73 -11.83 1.29 28.17
C VAL A 73 -10.64 1.88 27.43
N ALA A 74 -9.50 1.18 27.40
CA ALA A 74 -8.27 1.67 26.76
C ALA A 74 -8.37 1.73 25.24
N VAL A 75 -9.14 0.85 24.61
CA VAL A 75 -9.36 0.84 23.16
C VAL A 75 -10.41 1.88 22.73
N GLY A 76 -11.41 2.11 23.56
CA GLY A 76 -12.53 3.01 23.26
C GLY A 76 -13.38 2.53 22.08
N PRO A 77 -13.61 3.37 21.05
CA PRO A 77 -14.38 2.97 19.89
C PRO A 77 -13.84 1.69 19.25
N SER A 78 -14.74 0.76 18.89
CA SER A 78 -14.40 -0.56 18.34
C SER A 78 -13.82 -1.55 19.38
N ALA A 79 -14.12 -1.37 20.67
CA ALA A 79 -13.69 -2.28 21.72
C ALA A 79 -14.14 -3.74 21.46
N ASP A 80 -15.32 -3.92 20.89
CA ASP A 80 -15.86 -5.26 20.57
C ASP A 80 -15.03 -6.01 19.51
N TYR A 81 -14.35 -5.28 18.63
CA TYR A 81 -13.43 -5.88 17.67
C TYR A 81 -12.08 -6.21 18.30
N TYR A 82 -11.51 -5.31 19.10
CA TYR A 82 -10.14 -5.44 19.60
C TYR A 82 -10.03 -6.23 20.92
N ALA A 83 -10.92 -6.03 21.87
CA ALA A 83 -10.82 -6.63 23.19
C ALA A 83 -10.76 -8.17 23.16
N PRO A 84 -11.59 -8.90 22.40
CA PRO A 84 -11.47 -10.35 22.29
C PRO A 84 -10.16 -10.82 21.68
N ARG A 85 -9.58 -10.03 20.76
CA ARG A 85 -8.29 -10.34 20.15
C ARG A 85 -7.15 -10.15 21.15
N PHE A 86 -7.19 -9.07 21.90
CA PHE A 86 -6.18 -8.78 22.93
C PHE A 86 -6.19 -9.82 24.07
N LEU A 87 -7.38 -10.29 24.46
CA LEU A 87 -7.48 -11.39 25.41
C LEU A 87 -6.88 -12.69 24.88
N ARG A 88 -7.04 -12.98 23.57
CA ARG A 88 -6.38 -14.12 22.94
C ARG A 88 -4.86 -13.96 22.93
N TYR A 89 -4.32 -12.75 22.73
CA TYR A 89 -2.90 -12.48 22.78
C TYR A 89 -2.34 -12.65 24.19
N GLU A 90 -3.08 -12.23 25.22
CA GLU A 90 -2.71 -12.47 26.62
C GLU A 90 -2.69 -13.97 26.94
N LYS A 91 -3.67 -14.74 26.50
CA LYS A 91 -3.70 -16.20 26.67
C LYS A 91 -2.51 -16.86 25.99
N ALA A 92 -2.18 -16.41 24.80
CA ALA A 92 -1.08 -16.98 24.00
C ALA A 92 0.31 -16.48 24.43
N GLY A 93 0.40 -15.49 25.33
CA GLY A 93 1.66 -14.86 25.73
C GLY A 93 2.36 -14.06 24.62
N ARG A 94 1.76 -13.98 23.43
CA ARG A 94 2.33 -13.28 22.26
C ARG A 94 1.26 -12.62 21.43
N ALA A 95 1.58 -11.46 20.86
CA ALA A 95 0.77 -10.83 19.84
C ALA A 95 0.96 -11.56 18.50
N ALA A 96 -0.13 -11.94 17.87
CA ALA A 96 -0.11 -12.58 16.55
C ALA A 96 -0.50 -11.59 15.45
N PRO A 97 0.02 -11.76 14.22
CA PRO A 97 -0.46 -11.03 13.06
C PRO A 97 -1.96 -11.26 12.85
N GLY A 98 -2.66 -10.24 12.38
CA GLY A 98 -4.09 -10.36 12.12
C GLY A 98 -4.57 -9.24 11.23
N TRP A 99 -5.49 -9.55 10.33
CA TRP A 99 -5.98 -8.60 9.34
C TRP A 99 -6.77 -7.45 9.98
N ASN A 100 -6.48 -6.22 9.53
CA ASN A 100 -7.13 -4.99 9.96
C ASN A 100 -7.48 -4.14 8.73
N TRP A 101 -8.75 -4.16 8.31
CA TRP A 101 -9.21 -3.46 7.12
C TRP A 101 -8.97 -1.94 7.14
N PRO A 102 -9.29 -1.20 8.22
CA PRO A 102 -8.99 0.22 8.28
C PRO A 102 -7.50 0.55 8.09
N SER A 103 -6.62 -0.28 8.61
CA SER A 103 -5.18 -0.11 8.44
C SER A 103 -4.67 -0.56 7.07
N PHE A 104 -5.42 -1.41 6.37
CA PHE A 104 -5.12 -1.76 4.98
C PHE A 104 -5.36 -0.58 4.03
N TRP A 105 -6.55 0.01 4.08
CA TRP A 105 -6.93 1.07 3.17
C TRP A 105 -6.28 2.43 3.48
N LEU A 106 -6.16 2.77 4.76
CA LEU A 106 -5.68 4.07 5.23
C LEU A 106 -4.67 3.89 6.37
N PRO A 107 -3.49 3.29 6.11
CA PRO A 107 -2.57 2.88 7.15
C PRO A 107 -2.08 4.03 8.03
N SER A 108 -1.64 5.14 7.47
CA SER A 108 -1.17 6.32 8.20
C SER A 108 -2.30 7.01 8.97
N VAL A 109 -3.48 7.18 8.36
CA VAL A 109 -4.66 7.78 9.01
C VAL A 109 -5.08 6.96 10.21
N TRP A 110 -5.17 5.65 10.06
CA TRP A 110 -5.52 4.74 11.14
C TRP A 110 -4.50 4.79 12.28
N ALA A 111 -3.21 4.79 11.96
CA ALA A 111 -2.15 4.81 12.97
C ALA A 111 -2.14 6.13 13.75
N PHE A 112 -2.24 7.29 13.10
CA PHE A 112 -2.34 8.60 13.78
C PHE A 112 -3.66 8.75 14.55
N TYR A 113 -4.76 8.26 14.01
CA TYR A 113 -6.02 8.18 14.73
C TYR A 113 -5.88 7.41 16.06
N ARG A 114 -5.13 6.30 16.06
CA ARG A 114 -4.82 5.49 17.25
C ARG A 114 -3.63 6.01 18.06
N LYS A 115 -3.08 7.18 17.71
CA LYS A 115 -1.92 7.81 18.36
C LYS A 115 -0.66 6.93 18.35
N LEU A 116 -0.51 6.09 17.33
CA LEU A 116 0.67 5.29 17.03
C LEU A 116 1.62 6.12 16.17
N TRP A 117 2.25 7.16 16.74
CA TRP A 117 2.99 8.18 16.00
C TRP A 117 4.09 7.62 15.09
N LEU A 118 4.96 6.77 15.64
CA LEU A 118 6.05 6.16 14.88
C LEU A 118 5.55 5.24 13.76
N ALA A 119 4.51 4.44 14.05
CA ALA A 119 3.88 3.61 13.03
C ALA A 119 3.21 4.45 11.96
N GLY A 120 2.55 5.56 12.34
CA GLY A 120 1.92 6.50 11.41
C GLY A 120 2.92 7.10 10.43
N LEU A 121 4.08 7.54 10.92
CA LEU A 121 5.18 8.03 10.07
C LEU A 121 5.72 6.93 9.15
N ALA A 122 6.02 5.75 9.70
CA ALA A 122 6.51 4.62 8.91
C ALA A 122 5.52 4.22 7.80
N PHE A 123 4.22 4.17 8.12
CA PHE A 123 3.19 3.83 7.14
C PHE A 123 2.98 4.93 6.09
N ALA A 124 3.22 6.19 6.43
CA ALA A 124 3.17 7.30 5.47
C ALA A 124 4.32 7.24 4.45
N LEU A 125 5.47 6.69 4.83
CA LEU A 125 6.62 6.55 3.94
C LEU A 125 6.49 5.38 2.95
N LEU A 126 5.73 4.34 3.26
CA LEU A 126 5.61 3.14 2.41
C LEU A 126 5.18 3.44 0.96
N PRO A 127 4.11 4.22 0.69
CA PRO A 127 3.72 4.55 -0.68
C PRO A 127 4.76 5.40 -1.41
N VAL A 128 5.49 6.26 -0.70
CA VAL A 128 6.57 7.07 -1.28
C VAL A 128 7.73 6.18 -1.71
N ILE A 129 8.17 5.27 -0.84
CA ILE A 129 9.22 4.29 -1.17
C ILE A 129 8.79 3.41 -2.36
N GLY A 130 7.53 2.97 -2.35
CA GLY A 130 6.95 2.20 -3.45
C GLY A 130 6.99 2.96 -4.78
N ALA A 131 6.64 4.25 -4.79
CA ALA A 131 6.66 5.09 -5.98
C ALA A 131 8.09 5.32 -6.53
N PHE A 132 9.07 5.55 -5.66
CA PHE A 132 10.48 5.65 -6.06
C PHE A 132 11.00 4.31 -6.63
N ALA A 133 10.68 3.20 -5.98
CA ALA A 133 11.04 1.87 -6.47
C ALA A 133 10.42 1.58 -7.84
N PHE A 134 9.15 1.96 -8.03
CA PHE A 134 8.47 1.86 -9.32
C PHE A 134 9.15 2.73 -10.39
N GLY A 135 9.43 4.00 -10.11
CA GLY A 135 10.11 4.89 -11.04
C GLY A 135 11.47 4.36 -11.46
N ALA A 136 12.26 3.84 -10.50
CA ALA A 136 13.57 3.23 -10.78
C ALA A 136 13.43 1.95 -11.62
N LEU A 137 12.40 1.15 -11.39
CA LEU A 137 12.13 -0.06 -12.18
C LEU A 137 11.64 0.29 -13.59
N ALA A 138 10.74 1.26 -13.70
CA ALA A 138 10.21 1.72 -14.98
C ALA A 138 11.30 2.24 -15.92
N MET A 139 12.33 2.91 -15.38
CA MET A 139 13.49 3.36 -16.16
C MET A 139 14.37 2.20 -16.70
N ARG A 140 14.25 1.00 -16.13
CA ARG A 140 15.03 -0.19 -16.56
C ARG A 140 14.29 -1.10 -17.52
N ILE A 141 12.98 -0.93 -17.64
CA ILE A 141 12.13 -1.77 -18.48
C ILE A 141 11.79 -1.01 -19.74
N ASP A 142 12.52 -1.29 -20.82
CA ASP A 142 12.15 -0.83 -22.15
C ASP A 142 10.83 -1.48 -22.54
N HIS A 143 9.82 -0.67 -22.89
CA HIS A 143 8.51 -1.12 -23.40
C HIS A 143 7.55 -1.72 -22.38
N ALA A 144 7.26 -1.00 -21.31
CA ALA A 144 6.19 -1.36 -20.40
C ALA A 144 4.83 -1.39 -21.11
N SER A 145 4.15 -2.53 -21.08
CA SER A 145 2.78 -2.64 -21.59
C SER A 145 1.78 -1.94 -20.65
N VAL A 146 0.63 -1.48 -21.19
CA VAL A 146 -0.44 -0.86 -20.36
C VAL A 146 -0.84 -1.74 -19.17
N PRO A 147 -1.07 -3.05 -19.33
CA PRO A 147 -1.39 -3.92 -18.20
C PRO A 147 -0.31 -3.93 -17.12
N TRP A 148 0.97 -3.87 -17.51
CA TRP A 148 2.07 -3.80 -16.56
C TRP A 148 2.06 -2.49 -15.77
N LEU A 149 1.84 -1.33 -16.43
CA LEU A 149 1.74 -0.02 -15.77
C LEU A 149 0.57 0.03 -14.78
N VAL A 150 -0.60 -0.45 -15.20
CA VAL A 150 -1.77 -0.53 -14.32
C VAL A 150 -1.49 -1.45 -13.13
N GLY A 151 -0.93 -2.62 -13.38
CA GLY A 151 -0.55 -3.56 -12.32
C GLY A 151 0.42 -2.96 -11.33
N ALA A 152 1.42 -2.21 -11.81
CA ALA A 152 2.41 -1.55 -10.97
C ALA A 152 1.80 -0.41 -10.13
N VAL A 153 0.93 0.41 -10.69
CA VAL A 153 0.19 1.45 -9.95
C VAL A 153 -0.68 0.83 -8.86
N VAL A 154 -1.43 -0.22 -9.19
CA VAL A 154 -2.24 -0.98 -8.22
C VAL A 154 -1.36 -1.57 -7.13
N ALA A 155 -0.22 -2.16 -7.47
CA ALA A 155 0.73 -2.71 -6.51
C ALA A 155 1.29 -1.65 -5.56
N ILE A 156 1.66 -0.46 -6.06
CA ILE A 156 2.14 0.66 -5.24
C ILE A 156 1.11 1.10 -4.21
N TRP A 157 -0.18 1.03 -4.53
CA TRP A 157 -1.27 1.41 -3.62
C TRP A 157 -1.66 0.30 -2.65
N LEU A 158 -1.70 -0.95 -3.09
CA LEU A 158 -2.20 -2.07 -2.29
C LEU A 158 -1.11 -2.75 -1.45
N LEU A 159 0.08 -2.99 -2.01
CA LEU A 159 1.15 -3.69 -1.29
C LEU A 159 1.58 -3.00 0.00
N PRO A 160 1.76 -1.67 0.05
CA PRO A 160 2.08 -0.97 1.29
C PRO A 160 1.03 -1.13 2.39
N GLY A 161 -0.24 -1.38 2.03
CA GLY A 161 -1.32 -1.63 2.98
C GLY A 161 -1.28 -3.00 3.66
N ILE A 162 -0.67 -4.01 3.03
CA ILE A 162 -0.64 -5.40 3.56
C ILE A 162 0.13 -5.47 4.87
N ILE A 163 1.33 -4.90 4.93
CA ILE A 163 2.16 -4.93 6.15
C ILE A 163 1.45 -4.23 7.31
N PRO A 164 0.96 -2.98 7.17
CA PRO A 164 0.16 -2.33 8.20
C PRO A 164 -1.06 -3.16 8.61
N ALA A 165 -1.79 -3.73 7.64
CA ALA A 165 -2.97 -4.55 7.94
C ALA A 165 -2.67 -5.74 8.86
N LEU A 166 -1.54 -6.40 8.63
CA LEU A 166 -1.12 -7.57 9.42
C LEU A 166 -0.59 -7.20 10.80
N VAL A 167 0.14 -6.08 10.92
CA VAL A 167 0.82 -5.71 12.18
C VAL A 167 0.00 -4.76 13.06
N ALA A 168 -1.02 -4.11 12.52
CA ALA A 168 -1.83 -3.08 13.20
C ALA A 168 -2.38 -3.56 14.55
N ASN A 169 -3.00 -4.72 14.57
CA ASN A 169 -3.59 -5.29 15.79
C ASN A 169 -2.53 -5.54 16.87
N SER A 170 -1.37 -6.04 16.47
CA SER A 170 -0.24 -6.30 17.37
C SER A 170 0.38 -5.02 17.92
N LEU A 171 0.50 -3.98 17.08
CA LEU A 171 1.03 -2.67 17.50
C LEU A 171 0.09 -2.00 18.50
N LEU A 172 -1.21 -1.99 18.20
CA LEU A 172 -2.22 -1.42 19.09
C LEU A 172 -2.27 -2.17 20.43
N TYR A 173 -2.24 -3.51 20.39
CA TYR A 173 -2.16 -4.32 21.60
C TYR A 173 -0.96 -3.96 22.47
N ARG A 174 0.24 -3.87 21.90
CA ARG A 174 1.46 -3.49 22.63
C ARG A 174 1.34 -2.11 23.26
N GLN A 175 0.75 -1.14 22.56
CA GLN A 175 0.53 0.21 23.09
C GLN A 175 -0.47 0.19 24.24
N VAL A 176 -1.61 -0.47 24.08
CA VAL A 176 -2.66 -0.59 25.10
C VAL A 176 -2.11 -1.32 26.32
N ARG A 177 -1.38 -2.41 26.13
CA ARG A 177 -0.75 -3.17 27.21
C ARG A 177 0.25 -2.33 28.02
N ARG A 178 1.08 -1.51 27.32
CA ARG A 178 1.99 -0.57 28.00
C ARG A 178 1.22 0.53 28.75
N MET A 179 0.11 1.00 28.20
CA MET A 179 -0.73 2.01 28.85
C MET A 179 -1.36 1.45 30.13
N VAL A 180 -1.93 0.25 30.08
CA VAL A 180 -2.50 -0.44 31.26
C VAL A 180 -1.41 -0.69 32.30
N ALA A 181 -0.26 -1.23 31.91
CA ALA A 181 0.85 -1.50 32.86
C ALA A 181 1.34 -0.23 33.55
N ARG A 182 1.43 0.90 32.83
CA ARG A 182 1.83 2.19 33.43
C ARG A 182 0.76 2.72 34.39
N ALA A 183 -0.52 2.58 34.06
CA ALA A 183 -1.59 2.98 34.94
C ALA A 183 -1.64 2.11 36.21
N GLU A 184 -1.44 0.80 36.08
CA GLU A 184 -1.33 -0.12 37.23
C GLU A 184 -0.15 0.22 38.13
N ALA A 185 0.98 0.64 37.57
CA ALA A 185 2.17 1.01 38.33
C ALA A 185 2.04 2.36 39.05
N SER A 186 1.19 3.26 38.55
CA SER A 186 1.04 4.62 39.09
C SER A 186 -0.01 4.74 40.19
N THR A 187 -0.87 3.74 40.40
CA THR A 187 -2.00 3.81 41.32
C THR A 187 -2.23 2.47 42.02
N GLY A 188 -2.56 2.56 43.34
CA GLY A 188 -2.89 1.38 44.15
C GLY A 188 -4.33 0.88 44.01
N SER A 189 -5.24 1.67 43.40
CA SER A 189 -6.66 1.37 43.34
C SER A 189 -7.12 1.05 41.92
N ALA A 190 -7.89 -0.05 41.75
CA ALA A 190 -8.42 -0.44 40.42
C ALA A 190 -9.33 0.65 39.81
N ALA A 191 -10.12 1.35 40.62
CA ALA A 191 -11.00 2.44 40.17
C ALA A 191 -10.18 3.61 39.61
N GLN A 192 -9.03 3.96 40.23
CA GLN A 192 -8.16 5.00 39.75
C GLN A 192 -7.48 4.59 38.44
N VAL A 193 -7.10 3.32 38.25
CA VAL A 193 -6.56 2.81 36.97
C VAL A 193 -7.56 3.03 35.85
N VAL A 194 -8.83 2.66 36.04
CA VAL A 194 -9.90 2.86 35.05
C VAL A 194 -10.06 4.33 34.71
N THR A 195 -10.12 5.22 35.72
CA THR A 195 -10.29 6.66 35.52
C THR A 195 -9.10 7.29 34.78
N LEU A 196 -7.87 6.87 35.09
CA LEU A 196 -6.67 7.32 34.39
C LEU A 196 -6.67 6.91 32.92
N ILE A 197 -7.05 5.68 32.62
CA ILE A 197 -7.14 5.17 31.25
C ILE A 197 -8.28 5.89 30.51
N ALA A 198 -9.45 6.07 31.14
CA ALA A 198 -10.61 6.75 30.54
C ALA A 198 -10.34 8.22 30.20
N ARG A 199 -9.56 8.94 31.04
CA ARG A 199 -9.15 10.32 30.78
C ARG A 199 -8.21 10.46 29.58
N ARG A 200 -7.44 9.43 29.25
CA ARG A 200 -6.59 9.41 28.04
C ARG A 200 -7.43 8.96 26.85
N SER A 201 -7.99 9.92 26.10
CA SER A 201 -8.67 9.59 24.85
C SER A 201 -7.80 8.66 23.99
N PRO A 202 -8.23 7.42 23.69
CA PRO A 202 -7.43 6.45 22.96
C PRO A 202 -7.29 6.78 21.48
N THR A 203 -8.07 7.74 21.00
CA THR A 203 -8.18 8.12 19.59
C THR A 203 -8.18 9.62 19.42
N SER A 204 -7.80 10.09 18.23
CA SER A 204 -7.85 11.49 17.82
C SER A 204 -8.23 11.59 16.35
N LEU A 205 -9.45 12.00 16.06
CA LEU A 205 -9.90 12.25 14.69
C LEU A 205 -9.07 13.34 14.02
N ALA A 206 -8.79 14.43 14.76
CA ALA A 206 -7.96 15.53 14.25
C ALA A 206 -6.56 15.04 13.84
N ALA A 207 -5.89 14.25 14.71
CA ALA A 207 -4.58 13.68 14.36
C ALA A 207 -4.65 12.73 13.17
N GLY A 208 -5.68 11.89 13.09
CA GLY A 208 -5.89 10.99 11.95
C GLY A 208 -6.08 11.74 10.64
N LEU A 209 -6.96 12.72 10.62
CA LEU A 209 -7.28 13.47 9.39
C LEU A 209 -6.18 14.45 9.01
N LEU A 210 -5.68 15.27 9.94
CA LEU A 210 -4.68 16.30 9.62
C LEU A 210 -3.31 15.69 9.33
N LEU A 211 -2.81 14.81 10.20
CA LEU A 211 -1.48 14.23 10.01
C LEU A 211 -1.51 13.05 9.03
N GLY A 212 -2.46 12.13 9.19
CA GLY A 212 -2.59 10.98 8.32
C GLY A 212 -3.06 11.34 6.94
N GLY A 213 -4.09 12.16 6.81
CA GLY A 213 -4.57 12.70 5.54
C GLY A 213 -3.52 13.60 4.88
N GLY A 214 -2.92 14.52 5.63
CA GLY A 214 -1.84 15.38 5.14
C GLY A 214 -0.63 14.58 4.64
N ALA A 215 -0.23 13.53 5.35
CA ALA A 215 0.85 12.63 4.92
C ALA A 215 0.51 11.89 3.62
N LEU A 216 -0.74 11.45 3.43
CA LEU A 216 -1.18 10.82 2.17
C LEU A 216 -1.15 11.81 1.00
N VAL A 217 -1.65 13.03 1.22
CA VAL A 217 -1.60 14.09 0.20
C VAL A 217 -0.15 14.41 -0.17
N LEU A 218 0.72 14.57 0.81
CA LEU A 218 2.15 14.82 0.59
C LEU A 218 2.80 13.66 -0.18
N ALA A 219 2.58 12.41 0.26
CA ALA A 219 3.11 11.23 -0.42
C ALA A 219 2.60 11.14 -1.87
N GLY A 220 1.31 11.42 -2.09
CA GLY A 220 0.71 11.47 -3.42
C GLY A 220 1.36 12.53 -4.31
N ASN A 221 1.59 13.73 -3.79
CA ASN A 221 2.26 14.79 -4.56
C ASN A 221 3.71 14.45 -4.91
N ILE A 222 4.45 13.80 -4.01
CA ILE A 222 5.82 13.36 -4.27
C ILE A 222 5.85 12.22 -5.32
N ALA A 223 4.88 11.30 -5.25
CA ALA A 223 4.81 10.15 -6.15
C ALA A 223 4.22 10.49 -7.54
N ALA A 224 3.33 11.48 -7.61
CA ALA A 224 2.60 11.82 -8.84
C ALA A 224 3.49 12.12 -10.06
N PRO A 225 4.60 12.85 -9.96
CA PRO A 225 5.46 13.12 -11.12
C PRO A 225 6.01 11.86 -11.76
N SER A 226 6.46 10.88 -10.97
CA SER A 226 6.99 9.61 -11.48
C SER A 226 5.94 8.80 -12.24
N VAL A 227 4.73 8.74 -11.70
CA VAL A 227 3.61 8.02 -12.34
C VAL A 227 3.16 8.73 -13.62
N ARG A 228 3.03 10.06 -13.57
CA ARG A 228 2.66 10.86 -14.76
C ARG A 228 3.70 10.76 -15.86
N GLY A 229 4.98 10.83 -15.53
CA GLY A 229 6.06 10.69 -16.50
C GLY A 229 6.02 9.34 -17.21
N ALA A 230 5.90 8.24 -16.47
CA ALA A 230 5.80 6.89 -17.06
C ALA A 230 4.55 6.70 -17.92
N TRP A 231 3.42 7.28 -17.49
CA TRP A 231 2.17 7.23 -18.25
C TRP A 231 2.28 8.00 -19.57
N LEU A 232 2.78 9.24 -19.52
CA LEU A 232 2.98 10.08 -20.71
C LEU A 232 3.92 9.41 -21.72
N GLU A 233 5.03 8.87 -21.25
CA GLU A 233 5.98 8.14 -22.10
C GLU A 233 5.31 6.95 -22.80
N HIS A 234 4.51 6.19 -22.06
CA HIS A 234 3.75 5.08 -22.65
C HIS A 234 2.73 5.55 -23.69
N GLU A 235 1.98 6.60 -23.39
CA GLU A 235 0.95 7.16 -24.28
C GLU A 235 1.60 7.66 -25.59
N VAL A 236 2.65 8.46 -25.49
CA VAL A 236 3.37 8.98 -26.66
C VAL A 236 3.95 7.85 -27.51
N ARG A 237 4.61 6.86 -26.90
CA ARG A 237 5.13 5.70 -27.60
C ARG A 237 4.05 4.90 -28.32
N THR A 238 2.89 4.73 -27.71
CA THR A 238 1.75 4.05 -28.33
C THR A 238 1.26 4.81 -29.56
N LYS A 239 1.15 6.15 -29.47
CA LYS A 239 0.77 7.00 -30.59
C LYS A 239 1.80 6.94 -31.73
N VAL A 240 3.09 6.97 -31.42
CA VAL A 240 4.17 6.81 -32.43
C VAL A 240 4.09 5.45 -33.10
N THR A 241 3.86 4.38 -32.33
CA THR A 241 3.68 3.03 -32.92
C THR A 241 2.46 2.97 -33.85
N ALA A 242 1.35 3.54 -33.44
CA ALA A 242 0.14 3.61 -34.28
C ALA A 242 0.37 4.46 -35.55
N ALA A 243 1.10 5.58 -35.42
CA ALA A 243 1.49 6.41 -36.55
C ALA A 243 2.35 5.65 -37.55
N LEU A 244 3.38 4.91 -37.09
CA LEU A 244 4.23 4.09 -37.95
C LEU A 244 3.42 2.95 -38.61
N ALA A 245 2.52 2.31 -37.89
CA ALA A 245 1.65 1.29 -38.47
C ALA A 245 0.75 1.85 -39.59
N SER A 246 0.31 3.12 -39.49
CA SER A 246 -0.52 3.77 -40.51
C SER A 246 0.23 4.01 -41.83
N VAL A 247 1.55 3.98 -41.84
CA VAL A 247 2.41 4.18 -43.01
C VAL A 247 2.75 2.87 -43.73
N GLN A 248 2.41 1.72 -43.15
CA GLN A 248 2.64 0.40 -43.74
C GLN A 248 2.20 0.28 -45.21
N PRO A 249 1.04 0.80 -45.64
CA PRO A 249 0.64 0.75 -47.04
C PRO A 249 1.60 1.44 -48.01
N LEU A 250 2.27 2.52 -47.60
CA LEU A 250 3.32 3.16 -48.43
C LEU A 250 4.58 2.32 -48.50
N GLN A 251 4.96 1.71 -47.39
CA GLN A 251 6.11 0.79 -47.38
C GLN A 251 5.85 -0.38 -48.33
N GLN A 252 4.62 -0.95 -48.30
CA GLN A 252 4.23 -2.02 -49.24
C GLN A 252 4.30 -1.59 -50.71
N GLN A 253 3.89 -0.36 -51.07
CA GLN A 253 4.00 0.13 -52.42
C GLN A 253 5.46 0.15 -52.93
N VAL A 254 6.40 0.52 -52.05
CA VAL A 254 7.85 0.50 -52.39
C VAL A 254 8.34 -0.94 -52.54
N GLU A 255 7.96 -1.83 -51.65
CA GLU A 255 8.30 -3.26 -51.68
C GLU A 255 7.74 -3.94 -52.94
N ASP A 256 6.52 -3.68 -53.28
CA ASP A 256 5.87 -4.21 -54.50
C ASP A 256 6.55 -3.73 -55.79
N SER A 257 6.94 -2.44 -55.85
CA SER A 257 7.68 -1.89 -56.95
C SER A 257 9.08 -2.57 -57.06
N TRP A 258 9.77 -2.70 -55.94
CA TRP A 258 11.05 -3.38 -55.90
C TRP A 258 10.97 -4.84 -56.32
N ASN A 259 9.97 -5.55 -55.87
CA ASN A 259 9.77 -6.97 -56.24
C ASN A 259 9.42 -7.16 -57.71
N ARG A 260 8.72 -6.18 -58.32
CA ARG A 260 8.32 -6.25 -59.74
C ARG A 260 9.46 -5.81 -60.68
N VAL A 261 10.08 -4.66 -60.42
CA VAL A 261 10.97 -4.02 -61.40
C VAL A 261 12.40 -3.75 -60.86
N ARG A 262 12.67 -4.18 -59.62
CA ARG A 262 13.96 -3.92 -58.92
C ARG A 262 14.33 -2.44 -58.84
N ALA A 263 13.34 -1.58 -58.79
CA ALA A 263 13.52 -0.15 -58.70
C ALA A 263 12.53 0.48 -57.71
N VAL A 264 12.97 1.57 -57.10
CA VAL A 264 12.11 2.40 -56.25
C VAL A 264 11.13 3.15 -57.14
N PRO A 265 9.82 3.27 -56.76
CA PRO A 265 8.83 3.98 -57.55
C PRO A 265 9.22 5.47 -57.65
N LEU A 266 8.96 6.08 -58.82
CA LEU A 266 9.20 7.52 -59.04
C LEU A 266 8.18 8.39 -58.26
N LYS A 267 7.01 7.85 -57.96
CA LYS A 267 5.94 8.54 -57.24
C LYS A 267 5.19 7.54 -56.35
N LEU A 268 4.91 7.95 -55.13
CA LEU A 268 4.02 7.22 -54.22
C LEU A 268 2.67 7.90 -54.15
N ASP A 269 1.62 7.14 -54.01
CA ASP A 269 0.26 7.67 -53.76
C ASP A 269 0.16 8.07 -52.28
N VAL A 270 0.71 9.24 -51.95
CA VAL A 270 0.65 9.81 -50.61
C VAL A 270 -0.78 10.29 -50.25
N ASP A 271 -1.57 10.61 -51.30
CA ASP A 271 -2.94 11.12 -51.09
C ASP A 271 -3.90 10.02 -50.61
N ALA A 272 -3.63 8.76 -50.96
CA ALA A 272 -4.38 7.63 -50.44
C ALA A 272 -4.28 7.49 -48.91
N LEU A 273 -3.20 7.97 -48.32
CA LEU A 273 -2.99 7.97 -46.86
C LEU A 273 -3.65 9.15 -46.12
N ARG A 274 -3.74 10.31 -46.81
CA ARG A 274 -4.39 11.50 -46.22
C ARG A 274 -5.87 11.26 -45.87
N VAL A 275 -6.47 10.25 -46.45
CA VAL A 275 -7.93 10.05 -46.34
C VAL A 275 -8.36 9.25 -45.10
N LYS A 276 -7.54 8.43 -44.42
CA LYS A 276 -8.12 7.49 -43.41
C LYS A 276 -7.50 7.38 -42.04
N ALA A 277 -6.22 7.56 -41.81
CA ALA A 277 -5.65 7.44 -40.47
C ALA A 277 -4.33 8.20 -40.30
N ALA A 278 -3.53 8.33 -41.35
CA ALA A 278 -2.23 8.98 -41.29
C ALA A 278 -2.32 10.50 -41.16
N ALA A 279 -3.35 11.12 -41.72
CA ALA A 279 -3.62 12.57 -41.61
C ALA A 279 -3.84 13.03 -40.15
N ALA A 280 -4.17 12.11 -39.26
CA ALA A 280 -4.29 12.43 -37.84
C ALA A 280 -2.95 12.51 -37.12
N PHE A 281 -1.92 11.80 -37.61
CA PHE A 281 -0.63 11.71 -36.91
C PHE A 281 0.48 12.55 -37.55
N PHE A 282 0.38 12.84 -38.84
CA PHE A 282 1.44 13.50 -39.59
C PHE A 282 0.95 14.81 -40.21
N ASP A 283 1.71 15.87 -40.01
CA ASP A 283 1.49 17.15 -40.72
C ASP A 283 2.09 17.11 -42.12
N GLU A 284 3.23 16.41 -42.27
CA GLU A 284 3.95 16.32 -43.54
C GLU A 284 4.41 14.88 -43.77
N VAL A 285 4.09 14.36 -44.95
CA VAL A 285 4.63 13.10 -45.42
C VAL A 285 5.32 13.38 -46.77
N SER A 286 6.64 13.24 -46.81
CA SER A 286 7.42 13.46 -48.03
C SER A 286 8.18 12.21 -48.44
N PHE A 287 8.18 11.94 -49.76
CA PHE A 287 8.88 10.81 -50.35
C PHE A 287 9.98 11.30 -51.28
N ARG A 288 11.18 10.72 -51.15
CA ARG A 288 12.34 11.04 -52.01
C ARG A 288 12.62 9.86 -52.94
N PRO A 289 12.25 9.96 -54.23
CA PRO A 289 12.44 8.84 -55.21
C PRO A 289 13.88 8.40 -55.39
N ALA A 290 14.84 9.32 -55.29
CA ALA A 290 16.27 9.04 -55.50
C ALA A 290 16.81 7.95 -54.57
N ASN A 291 16.25 7.78 -53.38
CA ASN A 291 16.75 6.82 -52.39
C ASN A 291 15.66 6.08 -51.63
N GLY A 292 14.38 6.22 -52.06
CA GLY A 292 13.24 5.54 -51.44
C GLY A 292 12.88 5.98 -50.03
N ARG A 293 13.48 7.07 -49.54
CA ARG A 293 13.27 7.51 -48.16
C ARG A 293 11.94 8.20 -47.97
N LEU A 294 11.25 7.86 -46.88
CA LEU A 294 10.01 8.50 -46.40
C LEU A 294 10.36 9.36 -45.20
N ARG A 295 10.05 10.65 -45.26
CA ARG A 295 10.10 11.54 -44.09
C ARG A 295 8.69 11.80 -43.60
N LEU A 296 8.47 11.56 -42.31
CA LEU A 296 7.20 11.65 -41.61
C LEU A 296 7.33 12.76 -40.58
N GLY A 297 6.74 13.93 -40.80
CA GLY A 297 6.64 15.02 -39.83
C GLY A 297 5.50 14.75 -38.88
N LEU A 298 5.77 14.71 -37.58
CA LEU A 298 4.76 14.43 -36.54
C LEU A 298 3.90 15.67 -36.29
N GLY A 299 2.59 15.48 -36.33
CA GLY A 299 1.59 16.54 -36.21
C GLY A 299 1.09 16.79 -34.80
N GLU A 300 0.08 17.65 -34.69
CA GLU A 300 -0.51 18.11 -33.43
C GLU A 300 -1.14 16.99 -32.56
N SER A 301 -1.45 15.84 -33.15
CA SER A 301 -1.99 14.70 -32.40
C SER A 301 -1.00 14.10 -31.38
N ILE A 302 0.28 14.40 -31.54
CA ILE A 302 1.36 14.04 -30.61
C ILE A 302 2.08 15.34 -30.18
N PRO A 303 1.47 16.13 -29.29
CA PRO A 303 1.96 17.46 -28.95
C PRO A 303 3.41 17.48 -28.45
N GLU A 304 3.82 16.41 -27.74
CA GLU A 304 5.16 16.26 -27.19
C GLU A 304 6.24 16.10 -28.27
N LEU A 305 5.86 15.73 -29.48
CA LEU A 305 6.74 15.48 -30.61
C LEU A 305 6.36 16.36 -31.84
N PHE A 306 5.56 17.39 -31.64
CA PHE A 306 5.17 18.31 -32.69
C PHE A 306 6.40 18.95 -33.35
N GLY A 307 6.47 18.91 -34.68
CA GLY A 307 7.58 19.44 -35.45
C GLY A 307 8.82 18.52 -35.54
N HIS A 308 8.82 17.39 -34.82
CA HIS A 308 9.85 16.37 -34.98
C HIS A 308 9.51 15.45 -36.16
N SER A 309 10.49 14.70 -36.65
CA SER A 309 10.28 13.83 -37.82
C SER A 309 10.94 12.47 -37.66
N ILE A 310 10.33 11.47 -38.30
CA ILE A 310 10.88 10.12 -38.45
C ILE A 310 11.25 9.91 -39.92
N LEU A 311 12.44 9.42 -40.16
CA LEU A 311 12.89 9.05 -41.47
C LEU A 311 12.88 7.51 -41.59
N LEU A 312 12.08 6.99 -42.51
CA LEU A 312 12.10 5.59 -42.89
C LEU A 312 12.96 5.40 -44.14
N ALA A 313 14.00 4.62 -44.01
CA ALA A 313 14.93 4.35 -45.09
C ALA A 313 14.88 2.87 -45.49
N PRO A 314 14.60 2.52 -46.76
CA PRO A 314 14.68 1.14 -47.20
C PRO A 314 16.15 0.71 -47.31
N ALA A 315 16.46 -0.45 -46.77
CA ALA A 315 17.73 -1.13 -46.94
C ALA A 315 17.47 -2.50 -47.58
N VAL A 316 18.31 -2.88 -48.52
CA VAL A 316 18.21 -4.16 -49.23
C VAL A 316 19.17 -5.15 -48.64
N ASP A 317 18.67 -6.30 -48.24
CA ASP A 317 19.47 -7.38 -47.69
C ASP A 317 20.18 -8.19 -48.82
N PRO A 318 21.12 -9.11 -48.49
CA PRO A 318 21.78 -9.94 -49.48
C PRO A 318 20.81 -10.87 -50.26
N LEU A 319 19.62 -11.12 -49.71
CA LEU A 319 18.56 -11.92 -50.36
C LEU A 319 17.63 -11.06 -51.21
N GLN A 320 17.98 -9.79 -51.42
CA GLN A 320 17.17 -8.83 -52.17
C GLN A 320 15.80 -8.48 -51.61
N HIS A 321 15.59 -8.65 -50.27
CA HIS A 321 14.40 -8.17 -49.60
C HIS A 321 14.66 -6.75 -49.04
N ILE A 322 13.60 -5.94 -49.00
CA ILE A 322 13.64 -4.62 -48.38
C ILE A 322 13.38 -4.75 -46.88
N HIS A 323 14.24 -4.17 -46.08
CA HIS A 323 14.03 -3.90 -44.66
C HIS A 323 13.94 -2.40 -44.43
N TRP A 324 13.03 -1.98 -43.61
CA TRP A 324 12.87 -0.56 -43.29
C TRP A 324 13.65 -0.22 -42.02
N MET A 325 14.62 0.69 -42.20
CA MET A 325 15.31 1.31 -41.05
C MET A 325 14.58 2.57 -40.64
N CYS A 326 14.25 2.65 -39.37
CA CYS A 326 13.64 3.81 -38.76
C CYS A 326 14.73 4.69 -38.14
N ILE A 327 14.83 5.93 -38.58
CA ILE A 327 15.83 6.89 -38.12
C ILE A 327 15.11 8.07 -37.51
N PRO A 328 15.10 8.20 -36.18
CA PRO A 328 14.49 9.35 -35.53
C PRO A 328 15.32 10.61 -35.77
N VAL A 329 14.63 11.74 -35.98
CA VAL A 329 15.25 13.05 -36.09
C VAL A 329 14.77 13.88 -34.91
N ASP A 330 15.70 14.13 -33.98
CA ASP A 330 15.49 14.92 -32.76
C ASP A 330 14.39 14.38 -31.79
N ILE A 331 14.09 13.08 -31.90
CA ILE A 331 13.11 12.42 -31.01
C ILE A 331 13.85 11.71 -29.88
N PRO A 332 13.49 11.97 -28.60
CA PRO A 332 14.07 11.24 -27.47
C PRO A 332 13.77 9.73 -27.54
N GLU A 333 14.78 8.92 -27.27
CA GLU A 333 14.71 7.44 -27.34
C GLU A 333 13.55 6.85 -26.55
N LYS A 334 13.21 7.43 -25.39
CA LYS A 334 12.10 7.00 -24.52
C LYS A 334 10.73 6.97 -25.20
N TYR A 335 10.54 7.72 -26.28
CA TYR A 335 9.29 7.79 -27.03
C TYR A 335 9.26 6.90 -28.26
N LEU A 336 10.39 6.26 -28.58
CA LEU A 336 10.50 5.43 -29.76
C LEU A 336 10.07 3.98 -29.52
N PRO A 337 9.40 3.33 -30.47
CA PRO A 337 9.24 1.89 -30.46
C PRO A 337 10.58 1.17 -30.69
N LYS A 338 10.64 -0.14 -30.40
CA LYS A 338 11.85 -0.95 -30.49
C LYS A 338 12.49 -0.93 -31.87
N GLU A 339 11.65 -0.87 -32.89
CA GLU A 339 12.07 -0.88 -34.30
C GLU A 339 12.81 0.41 -34.70
N CYS A 340 12.61 1.48 -33.93
CA CYS A 340 13.24 2.80 -34.17
C CYS A 340 14.30 3.16 -33.12
N SER A 341 14.51 2.31 -32.11
CA SER A 341 15.56 2.50 -31.10
C SER A 341 16.90 2.06 -31.68
N SER A 342 17.88 2.98 -31.76
CA SER A 342 19.24 2.63 -32.14
C SER A 342 19.84 1.72 -31.06
N LYS A 343 20.16 0.48 -31.40
CA LYS A 343 21.12 -0.33 -30.65
C LYS A 343 22.52 0.02 -31.07
#